data_7f6c7865c7767228e23a8739b98fcf11
#
_entry.id   7f6c7865c7767228e23a8739b98fcf11
#
_cell.length_a   1.000
_cell.length_b   1.000
_cell.length_c   1.000
_cell.angle_alpha   90.00
_cell.angle_beta   90.00
_cell.angle_gamma   90.00
#
_symmetry.space_group_name_H-M   'P 1'
#
loop_
_entity.id
_entity.type
_entity.pdbx_description
1 polymer ?
#
loop_
_entity_poly.entity_id
_entity_poly.type
_entity_poly.pdbx_seq_one_letter_code
_entity_poly.pdbx_strand_id
1 'polypeptide(L)'
;MTAELTHLIAAETAQEIPVPVRDFAARLAADAKGAVTAVLFYGSNLRTLSLDGVLDFYVLVEEIGAWPQRRLAKLANRLLPPNVEYREYLTGTLRLCAKVAVMTPSQFAAATRFRSLDTTIWARFSQPVAIAWTRDAVAKTNTIALLTSAVATA
;
A
#
# COMPACT_ATOMS: atom_id res chain seq x y z
N MET A 1 6.58 -25.16 1.57
CA MET A 1 6.93 -23.96 2.34
C MET A 1 6.48 -22.69 1.63
N THR A 2 6.95 -22.38 0.43
CA THR A 2 6.54 -21.15 -0.29
C THR A 2 5.05 -21.10 -0.65
N ALA A 3 4.46 -22.20 -1.11
CA ALA A 3 3.03 -22.26 -1.46
C ALA A 3 2.12 -22.09 -0.23
N GLU A 4 2.47 -22.67 0.89
CA GLU A 4 1.75 -22.54 2.16
C GLU A 4 1.82 -21.11 2.69
N LEU A 5 2.99 -20.48 2.66
CA LEU A 5 3.16 -19.09 3.03
C LEU A 5 2.33 -18.16 2.13
N THR A 6 2.33 -18.39 0.81
CA THR A 6 1.52 -17.62 -0.14
C THR A 6 0.03 -17.74 0.19
N HIS A 7 -0.44 -18.92 0.54
CA HIS A 7 -1.83 -19.14 0.93
C HIS A 7 -2.20 -18.39 2.21
N LEU A 8 -1.31 -18.42 3.22
CA LEU A 8 -1.51 -17.68 4.47
C LEU A 8 -1.54 -16.16 4.23
N ILE A 9 -0.61 -15.63 3.43
CA ILE A 9 -0.58 -14.20 3.07
C ILE A 9 -1.83 -13.81 2.28
N ALA A 10 -2.28 -14.67 1.35
CA ALA A 10 -3.51 -14.40 0.60
C ALA A 10 -4.73 -14.34 1.51
N ALA A 11 -4.84 -15.21 2.50
CA ALA A 11 -5.92 -15.22 3.47
C ALA A 11 -5.86 -13.98 4.39
N GLU A 12 -4.69 -13.65 4.91
CA GLU A 12 -4.51 -12.49 5.79
C GLU A 12 -4.78 -11.17 5.07
N THR A 13 -4.30 -11.01 3.85
CA THR A 13 -4.52 -9.78 3.06
C THR A 13 -5.93 -9.60 2.56
N ALA A 14 -6.75 -10.65 2.59
CA ALA A 14 -8.18 -10.65 2.23
C ALA A 14 -9.10 -10.31 3.42
N GLN A 15 -8.54 -9.97 4.58
CA GLN A 15 -9.36 -9.61 5.76
C GLN A 15 -10.32 -8.46 5.47
N GLU A 16 -11.44 -8.47 6.16
CA GLU A 16 -12.47 -7.45 5.99
C GLU A 16 -12.00 -6.11 6.55
N ILE A 17 -12.21 -5.05 5.77
CA ILE A 17 -11.89 -3.67 6.17
C ILE A 17 -13.16 -2.80 6.07
N PRO A 18 -13.25 -1.71 6.85
CA PRO A 18 -14.40 -0.83 6.81
C PRO A 18 -14.67 -0.27 5.41
N VAL A 19 -15.95 -0.19 5.03
CA VAL A 19 -16.37 0.34 3.71
C VAL A 19 -15.76 1.70 3.41
N PRO A 20 -15.76 2.71 4.32
CA PRO A 20 -15.14 4.01 4.04
C PRO A 20 -13.64 3.92 3.71
N VAL A 21 -12.91 2.95 4.29
CA VAL A 21 -11.48 2.72 3.98
C VAL A 21 -11.32 2.16 2.57
N ARG A 22 -12.19 1.23 2.18
CA ARG A 22 -12.21 0.65 0.83
C ARG A 22 -12.53 1.71 -0.23
N ASP A 23 -13.52 2.57 0.05
CA ASP A 23 -13.91 3.66 -0.83
C ASP A 23 -12.78 4.67 -0.99
N PHE A 24 -12.08 4.99 0.10
CA PHE A 24 -10.90 5.86 0.05
C PHE A 24 -9.79 5.24 -0.82
N ALA A 25 -9.50 3.95 -0.65
CA ALA A 25 -8.52 3.24 -1.47
C ALA A 25 -8.89 3.27 -2.97
N ALA A 26 -10.16 3.05 -3.31
CA ALA A 26 -10.67 3.14 -4.67
C ALA A 26 -10.53 4.57 -5.24
N ARG A 27 -10.74 5.60 -4.41
CA ARG A 27 -10.54 7.00 -4.80
C ARG A 27 -9.07 7.30 -5.09
N LEU A 28 -8.16 6.83 -4.23
CA LEU A 28 -6.72 6.98 -4.46
C LEU A 28 -6.29 6.34 -5.79
N ALA A 29 -6.84 5.16 -6.10
CA ALA A 29 -6.59 4.48 -7.37
C ALA A 29 -7.12 5.27 -8.58
N ALA A 30 -8.32 5.84 -8.47
CA ALA A 30 -8.96 6.63 -9.53
C ALA A 30 -8.17 7.91 -9.85
N ASP A 31 -7.58 8.56 -8.85
CA ASP A 31 -6.84 9.81 -9.01
C ASP A 31 -5.61 9.65 -9.94
N ALA A 32 -5.04 8.46 -10.05
CA ALA A 32 -3.87 8.15 -10.89
C ALA A 32 -4.24 7.60 -12.28
N LYS A 33 -5.48 7.71 -12.72
CA LYS A 33 -5.92 7.40 -14.09
C LYS A 33 -5.45 6.02 -14.60
N GLY A 34 -5.53 4.98 -13.75
CA GLY A 34 -5.18 3.60 -14.11
C GLY A 34 -3.73 3.18 -13.87
N ALA A 35 -2.86 4.08 -13.43
CA ALA A 35 -1.47 3.74 -13.11
C ALA A 35 -1.31 2.96 -11.79
N VAL A 36 -2.30 3.00 -10.90
CA VAL A 36 -2.28 2.23 -9.64
C VAL A 36 -2.57 0.76 -9.94
N THR A 37 -1.74 -0.13 -9.41
CA THR A 37 -1.92 -1.57 -9.48
C THR A 37 -2.58 -2.13 -8.22
N ALA A 38 -2.22 -1.60 -7.05
CA ALA A 38 -2.81 -1.99 -5.77
C ALA A 38 -2.73 -0.87 -4.74
N VAL A 39 -3.65 -0.91 -3.78
CA VAL A 39 -3.64 -0.09 -2.56
C VAL A 39 -3.68 -1.01 -1.36
N LEU A 40 -2.68 -0.88 -0.48
CA LEU A 40 -2.55 -1.64 0.74
C LEU A 40 -2.91 -0.77 1.93
N PHE A 41 -3.69 -1.31 2.84
CA PHE A 41 -4.04 -0.69 4.12
C PHE A 41 -3.31 -1.40 5.25
N TYR A 42 -2.67 -0.67 6.15
CA TYR A 42 -1.87 -1.23 7.23
C TYR A 42 -1.91 -0.34 8.49
N GLY A 43 -1.20 -0.75 9.52
CA GLY A 43 -1.02 0.05 10.73
C GLY A 43 -2.05 -0.23 11.82
N SER A 44 -2.10 0.67 12.82
CA SER A 44 -2.94 0.49 14.01
C SER A 44 -4.43 0.47 13.69
N ASN A 45 -4.87 1.28 12.73
CA ASN A 45 -6.27 1.35 12.30
C ASN A 45 -6.77 0.05 11.68
N LEU A 46 -5.89 -0.71 11.00
CA LEU A 46 -6.25 -2.04 10.50
C LEU A 46 -6.49 -3.03 11.65
N ARG A 47 -5.66 -2.98 12.71
CA ARG A 47 -5.80 -3.87 13.86
C ARG A 47 -7.06 -3.60 14.69
N THR A 48 -7.42 -2.34 14.81
CA THR A 48 -8.58 -1.91 15.63
C THR A 48 -9.85 -1.72 14.83
N LEU A 49 -9.76 -1.72 13.49
CA LEU A 49 -10.82 -1.35 12.54
C LEU A 49 -11.39 0.05 12.84
N SER A 50 -10.60 0.91 13.51
CA SER A 50 -10.98 2.28 13.82
C SER A 50 -10.82 3.18 12.59
N LEU A 51 -11.72 4.15 12.48
CA LEU A 51 -11.64 5.22 11.48
C LEU A 51 -11.06 6.52 12.09
N ASP A 52 -10.71 6.49 13.38
CA ASP A 52 -10.17 7.65 14.08
C ASP A 52 -8.68 7.84 13.76
N GLY A 53 -8.28 9.10 13.68
CA GLY A 53 -6.88 9.46 13.43
C GLY A 53 -6.49 9.42 11.97
N VAL A 54 -5.27 8.95 11.69
CA VAL A 54 -4.70 8.94 10.35
C VAL A 54 -4.54 7.50 9.88
N LEU A 55 -5.16 7.19 8.75
CA LEU A 55 -5.03 5.91 8.08
C LEU A 55 -3.68 5.80 7.37
N ASP A 56 -3.14 4.60 7.23
CA ASP A 56 -1.88 4.36 6.55
C ASP A 56 -2.10 3.51 5.29
N PHE A 57 -1.74 4.06 4.12
CA PHE A 57 -1.82 3.36 2.84
C PHE A 57 -0.47 3.28 2.14
N TYR A 58 -0.19 2.13 1.51
CA TYR A 58 0.77 2.03 0.42
C TYR A 58 0.02 1.98 -0.91
N VAL A 59 0.44 2.80 -1.85
CA VAL A 59 -0.07 2.80 -3.23
C VAL A 59 1.02 2.30 -4.16
N LEU A 60 0.78 1.16 -4.79
CA LEU A 60 1.68 0.59 -5.78
C LEU A 60 1.29 1.11 -7.16
N VAL A 61 2.23 1.74 -7.85
CA VAL A 61 2.04 2.32 -9.19
C VAL A 61 3.01 1.69 -10.18
N GLU A 62 2.60 1.54 -11.44
CA GLU A 62 3.50 1.04 -12.48
C GLU A 62 4.69 1.97 -12.68
N GLU A 63 4.42 3.29 -12.70
CA GLU A 63 5.44 4.33 -12.84
C GLU A 63 5.15 5.48 -11.87
N ILE A 64 6.18 5.92 -11.14
CA ILE A 64 6.07 7.07 -10.23
C ILE A 64 5.61 8.34 -10.96
N GLY A 65 6.03 8.50 -12.23
CA GLY A 65 5.64 9.65 -13.05
C GLY A 65 4.14 9.79 -13.30
N ALA A 66 3.40 8.69 -13.22
CA ALA A 66 1.95 8.66 -13.43
C ALA A 66 1.13 9.07 -12.20
N TRP A 67 1.75 9.10 -11.00
CA TRP A 67 1.08 9.56 -9.80
C TRP A 67 0.94 11.10 -9.80
N PRO A 68 -0.23 11.66 -9.46
CA PRO A 68 -0.47 13.10 -9.45
C PRO A 68 0.27 13.79 -8.30
N GLN A 69 1.49 14.20 -8.53
CA GLN A 69 2.36 14.89 -7.58
C GLN A 69 2.82 16.25 -8.08
N ARG A 70 3.31 17.09 -7.17
CA ARG A 70 4.08 18.28 -7.55
C ARG A 70 5.39 17.85 -8.23
N ARG A 71 5.84 18.60 -9.24
CA ARG A 71 7.03 18.24 -10.05
C ARG A 71 8.30 17.93 -9.23
N LEU A 72 8.53 18.70 -8.17
CA LEU A 72 9.69 18.50 -7.28
C LEU A 72 9.57 17.20 -6.46
N ALA A 73 8.38 16.86 -6.01
CA ALA A 73 8.15 15.62 -5.28
C ALA A 73 8.35 14.38 -6.17
N LYS A 74 8.03 14.46 -7.46
CA LYS A 74 8.28 13.37 -8.42
C LYS A 74 9.78 13.04 -8.54
N LEU A 75 10.64 14.06 -8.60
CA LEU A 75 12.08 13.85 -8.69
C LEU A 75 12.64 13.24 -7.40
N ALA A 76 12.25 13.78 -6.25
CA ALA A 76 12.68 13.26 -4.94
C ALA A 76 12.24 11.80 -4.74
N ASN A 77 11.02 11.43 -5.14
CA ASN A 77 10.53 10.07 -5.00
C ASN A 77 11.23 9.05 -5.93
N ARG A 78 11.83 9.47 -7.02
CA ARG A 78 12.70 8.59 -7.85
C ARG A 78 14.00 8.21 -7.17
N LEU A 79 14.50 9.07 -6.27
CA LEU A 79 15.77 8.90 -5.58
C LEU A 79 15.59 8.32 -4.17
N LEU A 80 14.52 8.70 -3.47
CA LEU A 80 14.27 8.36 -2.07
C LEU A 80 12.80 7.91 -1.88
N PRO A 81 12.41 6.73 -2.37
CA PRO A 81 11.08 6.17 -2.08
C PRO A 81 10.98 5.73 -0.62
N PRO A 82 9.76 5.71 -0.03
CA PRO A 82 8.50 6.10 -0.61
C PRO A 82 8.25 7.60 -0.50
N ASN A 83 7.56 8.16 -1.49
CA ASN A 83 6.96 9.48 -1.33
C ASN A 83 5.74 9.37 -0.42
N VAL A 84 5.73 10.13 0.66
CA VAL A 84 4.63 10.14 1.63
C VAL A 84 3.86 11.43 1.49
N GLU A 85 2.57 11.32 1.24
CA GLU A 85 1.63 12.43 1.10
C GLU A 85 0.52 12.33 2.14
N TYR A 86 -0.05 13.48 2.51
CA TYR A 86 -1.31 13.55 3.23
C TYR A 86 -2.47 13.68 2.25
N ARG A 87 -3.48 12.84 2.43
CA ARG A 87 -4.72 12.87 1.64
C ARG A 87 -5.93 12.88 2.58
N GLU A 88 -6.97 13.54 2.11
CA GLU A 88 -8.26 13.57 2.79
C GLU A 88 -9.35 13.03 1.88
N TYR A 89 -10.30 12.34 2.49
CA TYR A 89 -11.48 11.80 1.82
C TYR A 89 -12.72 12.12 2.65
N LEU A 90 -13.70 12.74 2.00
CA LEU A 90 -14.99 13.06 2.61
C LEU A 90 -16.04 12.10 2.05
N THR A 91 -16.71 11.37 2.92
CA THR A 91 -17.83 10.49 2.56
C THR A 91 -19.00 10.77 3.50
N GLY A 92 -20.08 11.37 2.96
CA GLY A 92 -21.16 11.90 3.77
C GLY A 92 -20.65 12.97 4.75
N THR A 93 -20.84 12.76 6.04
CA THR A 93 -20.32 13.62 7.11
C THR A 93 -18.96 13.17 7.67
N LEU A 94 -18.48 12.00 7.24
CA LEU A 94 -17.23 11.41 7.72
C LEU A 94 -16.04 11.97 6.93
N ARG A 95 -15.07 12.53 7.65
CA ARG A 95 -13.78 12.97 7.11
C ARG A 95 -12.69 12.01 7.53
N LEU A 96 -12.08 11.36 6.54
CA LEU A 96 -10.93 10.49 6.73
C LEU A 96 -9.66 11.21 6.31
N CYS A 97 -8.60 11.03 7.10
CA CYS A 97 -7.25 11.51 6.78
C CYS A 97 -6.31 10.31 6.61
N ALA A 98 -5.42 10.38 5.66
CA ALA A 98 -4.48 9.31 5.40
C ALA A 98 -3.07 9.81 5.10
N LYS A 99 -2.08 9.02 5.54
CA LYS A 99 -0.72 9.02 4.99
C LYS A 99 -0.67 8.02 3.86
N VAL A 100 -0.24 8.47 2.72
CA VAL A 100 -0.17 7.67 1.49
C VAL A 100 1.28 7.59 1.05
N ALA A 101 1.88 6.43 1.14
CA ALA A 101 3.22 6.17 0.64
C ALA A 101 3.13 5.56 -0.76
N VAL A 102 3.70 6.25 -1.76
CA VAL A 102 3.63 5.85 -3.17
C VAL A 102 4.95 5.28 -3.63
N MET A 103 4.91 4.09 -4.24
CA MET A 103 6.10 3.43 -4.77
C MET A 103 5.75 2.46 -5.91
N THR A 104 6.76 2.08 -6.68
CA THR A 104 6.60 0.99 -7.65
C THR A 104 6.78 -0.38 -6.98
N PRO A 105 6.26 -1.48 -7.56
CA PRO A 105 6.54 -2.83 -7.07
C PRO A 105 8.03 -3.15 -6.94
N SER A 106 8.85 -2.64 -7.85
CA SER A 106 10.31 -2.83 -7.80
C SER A 106 10.96 -2.08 -6.64
N GLN A 107 10.52 -0.85 -6.35
CA GLN A 107 10.96 -0.10 -5.18
C GLN A 107 10.55 -0.80 -3.88
N PHE A 108 9.33 -1.31 -3.83
CA PHE A 108 8.84 -2.11 -2.71
C PHE A 108 9.71 -3.36 -2.50
N ALA A 109 9.93 -4.15 -3.56
CA ALA A 109 10.77 -5.35 -3.49
C ALA A 109 12.21 -5.04 -3.06
N ALA A 110 12.79 -3.92 -3.52
CA ALA A 110 14.12 -3.50 -3.12
C ALA A 110 14.19 -3.13 -1.63
N ALA A 111 13.18 -2.41 -1.14
CA ALA A 111 13.11 -1.94 0.24
C ALA A 111 12.83 -3.05 1.27
N THR A 112 12.25 -4.18 0.83
CA THR A 112 11.95 -5.34 1.68
C THR A 112 13.02 -6.44 1.61
N ARG A 113 14.13 -6.24 0.90
CA ARG A 113 15.24 -7.20 0.86
C ARG A 113 16.02 -7.20 2.17
N PHE A 114 16.50 -8.38 2.58
CA PHE A 114 17.32 -8.59 3.79
C PHE A 114 18.55 -7.66 3.91
N ARG A 115 19.08 -7.15 2.79
CA ARG A 115 20.21 -6.22 2.74
C ARG A 115 19.82 -4.75 2.59
N SER A 116 18.55 -4.42 2.75
CA SER A 116 18.14 -3.01 2.72
C SER A 116 18.68 -2.29 3.95
N LEU A 117 19.37 -1.16 3.73
CA LEU A 117 19.81 -0.27 4.81
C LEU A 117 18.65 0.51 5.43
N ASP A 118 17.53 0.59 4.71
CA ASP A 118 16.30 1.24 5.19
C ASP A 118 15.34 0.17 5.74
N THR A 119 15.38 -0.01 7.05
CA THR A 119 14.49 -0.93 7.76
C THR A 119 13.07 -0.39 7.94
N THR A 120 12.80 0.84 7.54
CA THR A 120 11.52 1.53 7.80
C THR A 120 10.35 0.81 7.12
N ILE A 121 10.52 0.39 5.87
CA ILE A 121 9.50 -0.34 5.12
C ILE A 121 9.39 -1.77 5.63
N TRP A 122 10.53 -2.43 5.85
CA TRP A 122 10.59 -3.79 6.38
C TRP A 122 9.90 -3.92 7.75
N ALA A 123 10.16 -3.01 8.69
CA ALA A 123 9.53 -3.01 10.01
C ALA A 123 8.00 -2.81 9.95
N ARG A 124 7.48 -2.19 8.90
CA ARG A 124 6.03 -2.01 8.70
C ARG A 124 5.34 -3.26 8.18
N PHE A 125 6.06 -4.16 7.49
CA PHE A 125 5.53 -5.44 7.00
C PHE A 125 5.62 -6.60 8.00
N SER A 126 6.18 -6.35 9.18
CA SER A 126 5.96 -7.20 10.35
C SER A 126 4.59 -7.00 11.00
N GLN A 127 3.77 -6.08 10.46
CA GLN A 127 2.41 -5.80 10.89
C GLN A 127 1.39 -6.34 9.86
N PRO A 128 0.16 -6.67 10.30
CA PRO A 128 -0.91 -7.05 9.38
C PRO A 128 -1.11 -6.02 8.28
N VAL A 129 -1.37 -6.51 7.07
CA VAL A 129 -1.66 -5.70 5.90
C VAL A 129 -2.90 -6.25 5.18
N ALA A 130 -3.80 -5.38 4.76
CA ALA A 130 -4.96 -5.73 3.94
C ALA A 130 -4.81 -5.16 2.53
N ILE A 131 -5.21 -5.91 1.53
CA ILE A 131 -5.35 -5.41 0.16
C ILE A 131 -6.69 -4.68 0.07
N ALA A 132 -6.65 -3.34 0.14
CA ALA A 132 -7.84 -2.51 0.12
C ALA A 132 -8.42 -2.34 -1.29
N TRP A 133 -7.58 -2.38 -2.32
CA TRP A 133 -7.96 -2.28 -3.72
C TRP A 133 -6.89 -2.88 -4.64
N THR A 134 -7.33 -3.49 -5.74
CA THR A 134 -6.46 -3.92 -6.85
C THR A 134 -7.13 -3.62 -8.18
N ARG A 135 -6.33 -3.31 -9.20
CA ARG A 135 -6.82 -2.99 -10.54
C ARG A 135 -7.53 -4.18 -11.20
N ASP A 136 -6.96 -5.36 -11.04
CA ASP A 136 -7.44 -6.61 -11.64
C ASP A 136 -6.90 -7.85 -10.88
N ALA A 137 -7.29 -9.04 -11.32
CA ALA A 137 -6.87 -10.29 -10.70
C ALA A 137 -5.36 -10.56 -10.83
N VAL A 138 -4.73 -10.11 -11.92
CA VAL A 138 -3.29 -10.24 -12.15
C VAL A 138 -2.52 -9.35 -11.17
N ALA A 139 -2.95 -8.10 -11.02
CA ALA A 139 -2.39 -7.17 -10.04
C ALA A 139 -2.51 -7.71 -8.61
N LYS A 140 -3.66 -8.33 -8.27
CA LYS A 140 -3.86 -8.98 -6.97
C LYS A 140 -2.85 -10.11 -6.75
N THR A 141 -2.70 -11.02 -7.71
CA THR A 141 -1.76 -12.14 -7.63
C THR A 141 -0.31 -11.65 -7.48
N ASN A 142 0.09 -10.66 -8.27
CA ASN A 142 1.42 -10.06 -8.20
C ASN A 142 1.68 -9.38 -6.85
N THR A 143 0.67 -8.71 -6.30
CA THR A 143 0.76 -8.07 -4.98
C THR A 143 0.93 -9.11 -3.87
N ILE A 144 0.17 -10.21 -3.90
CA ILE A 144 0.34 -11.32 -2.94
C ILE A 144 1.74 -11.92 -3.04
N ALA A 145 2.26 -12.15 -4.25
CA ALA A 145 3.61 -12.67 -4.45
C ALA A 145 4.69 -11.72 -3.90
N LEU A 146 4.50 -10.41 -4.10
CA LEU A 146 5.38 -9.36 -3.58
C LEU A 146 5.40 -9.36 -2.05
N LEU A 147 4.23 -9.43 -1.40
CA LEU A 147 4.09 -9.50 0.06
C LEU A 147 4.67 -10.82 0.62
N THR A 148 4.44 -11.94 -0.06
CA THR A 148 5.03 -13.24 0.30
C THR A 148 6.56 -13.17 0.30
N SER A 149 7.14 -12.55 -0.71
CA SER A 149 8.60 -12.34 -0.78
C SER A 149 9.10 -11.46 0.35
N ALA A 150 8.38 -10.39 0.69
CA ALA A 150 8.73 -9.49 1.79
C ALA A 150 8.74 -10.21 3.14
N VAL A 151 7.72 -11.04 3.42
CA VAL A 151 7.62 -11.84 4.66
C VAL A 151 8.69 -12.94 4.70
N ALA A 152 9.00 -13.58 3.59
CA ALA A 152 10.03 -14.61 3.53
C ALA A 152 11.44 -14.08 3.78
N THR A 153 11.66 -12.77 3.66
CA THR A 153 12.94 -12.10 3.94
C THR A 153 12.99 -11.47 5.33
N ALA A 154 11.88 -11.46 6.06
CA ALA A 154 11.76 -10.99 7.43
C ALA A 154 12.25 -12.04 8.42
#